data_c58ec1b6910fd4e77f40bdbda8877c88
#
_entry.id   c58ec1b6910fd4e77f40bdbda8877c88
#
_cell.length_a   1.000
_cell.length_b   1.000
_cell.length_c   1.000
_cell.angle_alpha   90.00
_cell.angle_beta   90.00
_cell.angle_gamma   90.00
#
_symmetry.space_group_name_H-M   'P 1'
#
loop_
_entity.id
_entity.type
_entity.pdbx_description
1 polymer ?
#
loop_
_entity_poly.entity_id
_entity_poly.type
_entity_poly.pdbx_seq_one_letter_code
_entity_poly.pdbx_strand_id
1 'polypeptide(L)'
;MLNKEVYVNRRRKLKENFKDGLILIMGNDFSPLDCEDNTYPFIQDATFRYYFGIDHNGLIGIIDIDKNEEIIFGNDYTMSDIIWMGKQKFLKELAIEVEIEKFIEKEELKKYLENRKNIRFTNQYKTDNIMYLSSILNINPFEFDKNISFDLVKAIIKQRNIKDKIEIEEIEKAVNITKEMHLSAMRNVKAGMKEYELVADVEKQPRKYNAYYSFQTILSKNGQILHNHSHLNILKDGDLVLLDCGALSDEGYCGDVYKRQLLCSIER
;
A
#
# COMPACT_ATOMS: atom_id res chain seq x y z
N MET A 1 -2.49 -10.50 8.23
CA MET A 1 -3.93 -10.17 8.01
C MET A 1 -4.58 -9.92 9.35
N LEU A 2 -5.34 -8.83 9.49
CA LEU A 2 -6.08 -8.51 10.72
C LEU A 2 -7.25 -9.49 10.91
N ASN A 3 -7.92 -9.41 12.07
CA ASN A 3 -9.14 -10.20 12.28
C ASN A 3 -10.19 -9.82 11.20
N LYS A 4 -10.86 -10.82 10.64
CA LYS A 4 -11.88 -10.68 9.60
C LYS A 4 -12.99 -9.68 9.93
N GLU A 5 -13.42 -9.62 11.19
CA GLU A 5 -14.45 -8.68 11.67
C GLU A 5 -14.08 -7.22 11.43
N VAL A 6 -12.79 -6.90 11.37
CA VAL A 6 -12.30 -5.54 11.08
C VAL A 6 -12.70 -5.15 9.66
N TYR A 7 -12.46 -6.02 8.69
CA TYR A 7 -12.79 -5.77 7.29
C TYR A 7 -14.29 -5.72 7.05
N VAL A 8 -15.05 -6.65 7.64
CA VAL A 8 -16.51 -6.65 7.59
C VAL A 8 -17.09 -5.34 8.12
N ASN A 9 -16.63 -4.90 9.30
CA ASN A 9 -17.09 -3.63 9.88
C ASN A 9 -16.73 -2.42 9.03
N ARG A 10 -15.54 -2.42 8.39
CA ARG A 10 -15.10 -1.34 7.52
C ARG A 10 -15.96 -1.25 6.26
N ARG A 11 -16.25 -2.39 5.60
CA ARG A 11 -17.12 -2.43 4.43
C ARG A 11 -18.56 -2.05 4.78
N ARG A 12 -19.09 -2.53 5.91
CA ARG A 12 -20.42 -2.16 6.40
C ARG A 12 -20.54 -0.63 6.61
N LYS A 13 -19.57 -0.02 7.33
CA LYS A 13 -19.57 1.43 7.57
C LYS A 13 -19.43 2.24 6.27
N LEU A 14 -18.68 1.75 5.28
CA LEU A 14 -18.59 2.41 3.99
C LEU A 14 -19.94 2.35 3.27
N LYS A 15 -20.58 1.19 3.27
CA LYS A 15 -21.87 0.92 2.63
C LYS A 15 -22.99 1.85 3.15
N GLU A 16 -22.98 2.16 4.45
CA GLU A 16 -23.98 3.04 5.11
C GLU A 16 -24.02 4.48 4.56
N ASN A 17 -22.98 4.91 3.83
CA ASN A 17 -22.95 6.25 3.22
C ASN A 17 -23.71 6.34 1.90
N PHE A 18 -24.17 5.21 1.34
CA PHE A 18 -24.76 5.16 0.01
C PHE A 18 -26.09 4.39 0.04
N LYS A 19 -27.03 4.81 -0.81
CA LYS A 19 -28.36 4.20 -0.88
C LYS A 19 -28.48 3.16 -1.98
N ASP A 20 -27.65 3.27 -3.03
CA ASP A 20 -27.73 2.46 -4.25
C ASP A 20 -26.38 2.35 -4.96
N GLY A 21 -26.36 1.57 -6.02
CA GLY A 21 -25.22 1.39 -6.92
C GLY A 21 -24.19 0.43 -6.38
N LEU A 22 -22.96 0.57 -6.84
CA LEU A 22 -21.83 -0.25 -6.39
C LEU A 22 -20.56 0.58 -6.20
N ILE A 23 -19.72 0.11 -5.31
CA ILE A 23 -18.39 0.66 -5.03
C ILE A 23 -17.36 -0.32 -5.59
N LEU A 24 -16.47 0.18 -6.45
CA LEU A 24 -15.38 -0.55 -7.05
C LEU A 24 -14.06 -0.05 -6.48
N ILE A 25 -13.28 -0.93 -5.88
CA ILE A 25 -11.97 -0.64 -5.30
C ILE A 25 -10.92 -1.51 -5.99
N MET A 26 -9.99 -0.85 -6.67
CA MET A 26 -8.88 -1.53 -7.34
C MET A 26 -7.82 -1.94 -6.34
N GLY A 27 -7.34 -3.17 -6.47
CA GLY A 27 -6.06 -3.58 -5.93
C GLY A 27 -4.91 -3.25 -6.89
N ASN A 28 -3.71 -3.44 -6.41
CA ASN A 28 -2.51 -3.32 -7.22
C ASN A 28 -2.20 -4.61 -7.97
N ASP A 29 -1.44 -4.47 -9.03
CA ASP A 29 -0.75 -5.55 -9.71
C ASP A 29 0.77 -5.37 -9.57
N PHE A 30 1.55 -6.37 -9.94
CA PHE A 30 3.01 -6.25 -9.98
C PHE A 30 3.43 -5.06 -10.85
N SER A 31 4.54 -4.46 -10.50
CA SER A 31 5.16 -3.40 -11.30
C SER A 31 6.54 -3.87 -11.73
N PRO A 32 6.81 -3.95 -13.03
CA PRO A 32 8.10 -4.38 -13.53
C PRO A 32 9.19 -3.37 -13.14
N LEU A 33 10.38 -3.88 -12.81
CA LEU A 33 11.58 -3.09 -12.54
C LEU A 33 12.28 -2.74 -13.86
N ASP A 34 12.57 -3.75 -14.66
CA ASP A 34 13.29 -3.65 -15.93
C ASP A 34 12.79 -4.64 -17.00
N CYS A 35 12.14 -5.74 -16.58
CA CYS A 35 11.46 -6.70 -17.45
C CYS A 35 10.27 -7.31 -16.72
N GLU A 36 9.40 -8.02 -17.45
CA GLU A 36 8.12 -8.53 -16.96
C GLU A 36 8.26 -9.41 -15.71
N ASP A 37 9.27 -10.29 -15.68
CA ASP A 37 9.48 -11.24 -14.59
C ASP A 37 10.26 -10.65 -13.41
N ASN A 38 10.92 -9.50 -13.59
CA ASN A 38 11.66 -8.82 -12.54
C ASN A 38 10.87 -7.64 -12.00
N THR A 39 10.18 -7.82 -10.87
CA THR A 39 9.26 -6.83 -10.32
C THR A 39 9.79 -6.18 -9.05
N TYR A 40 9.29 -4.98 -8.78
CA TYR A 40 9.38 -4.40 -7.44
C TYR A 40 8.66 -5.31 -6.43
N PRO A 41 9.05 -5.27 -5.14
CA PRO A 41 8.27 -5.92 -4.09
C PRO A 41 6.80 -5.53 -4.17
N PHE A 42 5.91 -6.52 -4.13
CA PHE A 42 4.48 -6.26 -4.20
C PHE A 42 4.01 -5.50 -2.96
N ILE A 43 3.29 -4.42 -3.19
CA ILE A 43 2.60 -3.64 -2.15
C ILE A 43 1.17 -3.42 -2.62
N GLN A 44 0.23 -3.93 -1.85
CA GLN A 44 -1.20 -3.78 -2.15
C GLN A 44 -1.65 -2.33 -2.03
N ASP A 45 -2.63 -1.93 -2.84
CA ASP A 45 -3.29 -0.63 -2.70
C ASP A 45 -3.83 -0.45 -1.29
N ALA A 46 -3.54 0.70 -0.68
CA ALA A 46 -3.86 0.96 0.73
C ALA A 46 -5.37 0.98 0.99
N THR A 47 -6.19 1.39 0.02
CA THR A 47 -7.65 1.41 0.14
C THR A 47 -8.22 0.00 -0.02
N PHE A 48 -7.72 -0.75 -0.99
CA PHE A 48 -8.08 -2.15 -1.16
C PHE A 48 -7.73 -2.97 0.09
N ARG A 49 -6.50 -2.85 0.58
CA ARG A 49 -6.05 -3.52 1.81
C ARG A 49 -6.90 -3.14 3.01
N TYR A 50 -7.28 -1.88 3.16
CA TYR A 50 -8.11 -1.39 4.26
C TYR A 50 -9.48 -2.05 4.31
N TYR A 51 -10.13 -2.26 3.16
CA TYR A 51 -11.48 -2.83 3.09
C TYR A 51 -11.52 -4.33 2.88
N PHE A 52 -10.53 -4.91 2.21
CA PHE A 52 -10.54 -6.32 1.80
C PHE A 52 -9.45 -7.16 2.47
N GLY A 53 -8.37 -6.58 2.94
CA GLY A 53 -7.33 -7.27 3.71
C GLY A 53 -6.53 -8.34 2.97
N ILE A 54 -6.75 -8.51 1.67
CA ILE A 54 -6.11 -9.55 0.86
C ILE A 54 -4.87 -8.98 0.18
N ASP A 55 -3.73 -9.61 0.43
CA ASP A 55 -2.44 -9.20 -0.13
C ASP A 55 -2.07 -10.09 -1.32
N HIS A 56 -2.83 -9.95 -2.40
CA HIS A 56 -2.66 -10.66 -3.66
C HIS A 56 -2.78 -9.66 -4.82
N ASN A 57 -2.01 -9.87 -5.88
CA ASN A 57 -1.99 -8.98 -7.05
C ASN A 57 -3.24 -9.11 -7.92
N GLY A 58 -3.53 -8.09 -8.70
CA GLY A 58 -4.55 -8.09 -9.75
C GLY A 58 -6.00 -8.15 -9.27
N LEU A 59 -6.28 -7.99 -7.97
CA LEU A 59 -7.61 -8.08 -7.39
C LEU A 59 -8.43 -6.81 -7.56
N ILE A 60 -9.75 -6.97 -7.62
CA ILE A 60 -10.72 -5.89 -7.61
C ILE A 60 -11.83 -6.25 -6.63
N GLY A 61 -12.09 -5.36 -5.68
CA GLY A 61 -13.16 -5.51 -4.71
C GLY A 61 -14.42 -4.75 -5.15
N ILE A 62 -15.56 -5.41 -5.08
CA ILE A 62 -16.87 -4.81 -5.30
C ILE A 62 -17.69 -4.88 -4.03
N ILE A 63 -18.29 -3.75 -3.65
CA ILE A 63 -19.36 -3.68 -2.67
C ILE A 63 -20.61 -3.28 -3.43
N ASP A 64 -21.48 -4.24 -3.71
CA ASP A 64 -22.73 -4.04 -4.43
C ASP A 64 -23.86 -3.72 -3.44
N ILE A 65 -24.27 -2.46 -3.43
CA ILE A 65 -25.28 -1.96 -2.49
C ILE A 65 -26.66 -2.44 -2.91
N ASP A 66 -26.94 -2.45 -4.21
CA ASP A 66 -28.24 -2.85 -4.75
C ASP A 66 -28.57 -4.32 -4.47
N LYS A 67 -27.55 -5.18 -4.53
CA LYS A 67 -27.69 -6.61 -4.27
C LYS A 67 -27.33 -7.01 -2.83
N ASN A 68 -26.80 -6.05 -2.06
CA ASN A 68 -26.24 -6.29 -0.74
C ASN A 68 -25.18 -7.42 -0.73
N GLU A 69 -24.25 -7.37 -1.67
CA GLU A 69 -23.22 -8.38 -1.89
C GLU A 69 -21.83 -7.76 -1.86
N GLU A 70 -20.85 -8.56 -1.46
CA GLU A 70 -19.42 -8.23 -1.52
C GLU A 70 -18.72 -9.29 -2.37
N ILE A 71 -17.90 -8.86 -3.32
CA ILE A 71 -17.32 -9.74 -4.34
C ILE A 71 -15.85 -9.38 -4.54
N ILE A 72 -15.00 -10.39 -4.66
CA ILE A 72 -13.64 -10.25 -5.16
C ILE A 72 -13.60 -10.76 -6.60
N PHE A 73 -13.07 -9.92 -7.49
CA PHE A 73 -12.70 -10.30 -8.84
C PHE A 73 -11.17 -10.45 -8.92
N GLY A 74 -10.72 -11.52 -9.56
CA GLY A 74 -9.30 -11.80 -9.71
C GLY A 74 -9.08 -13.14 -10.36
N ASN A 75 -7.82 -13.52 -10.55
CA ASN A 75 -7.46 -14.80 -11.15
C ASN A 75 -6.58 -15.57 -10.16
N ASP A 76 -6.87 -16.85 -9.98
CA ASP A 76 -6.06 -17.74 -9.16
C ASP A 76 -4.69 -17.99 -9.82
N TYR A 77 -3.75 -18.44 -9.02
CA TYR A 77 -2.44 -18.87 -9.50
C TYR A 77 -2.56 -20.01 -10.51
N THR A 78 -1.79 -19.88 -11.58
CA THR A 78 -1.64 -20.93 -12.58
C THR A 78 -0.73 -22.05 -12.07
N MET A 79 -0.69 -23.17 -12.77
CA MET A 79 0.28 -24.25 -12.48
C MET A 79 1.73 -23.76 -12.61
N SER A 80 1.99 -22.84 -13.54
CA SER A 80 3.30 -22.21 -13.71
C SER A 80 3.68 -21.41 -12.45
N ASP A 81 2.76 -20.60 -11.94
CA ASP A 81 3.01 -19.81 -10.72
C ASP A 81 3.31 -20.72 -9.52
N ILE A 82 2.59 -21.85 -9.40
CA ILE A 82 2.83 -22.83 -8.33
C ILE A 82 4.20 -23.49 -8.46
N ILE A 83 4.67 -23.76 -9.66
CA ILE A 83 6.00 -24.32 -9.90
C ILE A 83 7.10 -23.32 -9.46
N TRP A 84 6.94 -22.04 -9.79
CA TRP A 84 7.92 -21.00 -9.49
C TRP A 84 7.87 -20.50 -8.03
N MET A 85 6.68 -20.33 -7.48
CA MET A 85 6.47 -19.70 -6.17
C MET A 85 6.10 -20.68 -5.05
N GLY A 86 5.90 -21.97 -5.37
CA GLY A 86 5.36 -22.96 -4.46
C GLY A 86 3.82 -22.85 -4.29
N LYS A 87 3.26 -23.76 -3.49
CA LYS A 87 1.81 -23.79 -3.25
C LYS A 87 1.36 -22.52 -2.52
N GLN A 88 0.42 -21.80 -3.11
CA GLN A 88 -0.26 -20.62 -2.57
C GLN A 88 -1.68 -20.98 -2.14
N LYS A 89 -2.28 -20.14 -1.27
CA LYS A 89 -3.73 -20.23 -0.97
C LYS A 89 -4.52 -19.79 -2.20
N PHE A 90 -5.58 -20.52 -2.52
CA PHE A 90 -6.51 -20.08 -3.56
C PHE A 90 -7.23 -18.80 -3.14
N LEU A 91 -7.59 -17.99 -4.13
CA LEU A 91 -8.28 -16.71 -3.87
C LEU A 91 -9.62 -16.90 -3.16
N LYS A 92 -10.31 -18.01 -3.43
CA LYS A 92 -11.53 -18.37 -2.71
C LYS A 92 -11.27 -18.58 -1.20
N GLU A 93 -10.14 -19.18 -0.84
CA GLU A 93 -9.75 -19.36 0.57
C GLU A 93 -9.47 -18.01 1.22
N LEU A 94 -8.73 -17.12 0.52
CA LEU A 94 -8.44 -15.77 0.99
C LEU A 94 -9.70 -14.91 1.13
N ALA A 95 -10.66 -15.02 0.22
CA ALA A 95 -11.93 -14.32 0.29
C ALA A 95 -12.76 -14.75 1.51
N ILE A 96 -12.81 -16.04 1.79
CA ILE A 96 -13.50 -16.59 2.98
C ILE A 96 -12.85 -16.08 4.28
N GLU A 97 -11.53 -15.94 4.33
CA GLU A 97 -10.82 -15.40 5.51
C GLU A 97 -11.21 -13.96 5.84
N VAL A 98 -11.80 -13.22 4.92
CA VAL A 98 -12.32 -11.85 5.11
C VAL A 98 -13.85 -11.77 5.02
N GLU A 99 -14.53 -12.92 5.15
CA GLU A 99 -16.01 -13.07 5.05
C GLU A 99 -16.59 -12.56 3.73
N ILE A 100 -15.95 -12.88 2.62
CA ILE A 100 -16.49 -12.67 1.28
C ILE A 100 -16.74 -14.03 0.65
N GLU A 101 -18.01 -14.30 0.37
CA GLU A 101 -18.42 -15.60 -0.18
C GLU A 101 -18.26 -15.70 -1.70
N LYS A 102 -18.27 -14.55 -2.38
CA LYS A 102 -18.23 -14.50 -3.85
C LYS A 102 -16.84 -14.13 -4.33
N PHE A 103 -16.27 -15.06 -5.06
CA PHE A 103 -15.08 -14.87 -5.87
C PHE A 103 -15.44 -15.17 -7.33
N ILE A 104 -15.05 -14.29 -8.24
CA ILE A 104 -15.36 -14.35 -9.67
C ILE A 104 -14.09 -14.02 -10.45
N GLU A 105 -13.88 -14.68 -11.57
CA GLU A 105 -12.74 -14.41 -12.46
C GLU A 105 -12.78 -12.97 -13.00
N LYS A 106 -11.62 -12.36 -13.13
CA LYS A 106 -11.45 -10.93 -13.47
C LYS A 106 -12.10 -10.58 -14.81
N GLU A 107 -12.08 -11.49 -15.75
CA GLU A 107 -12.65 -11.35 -17.11
C GLU A 107 -14.16 -11.12 -17.08
N GLU A 108 -14.86 -11.65 -16.09
CA GLU A 108 -16.31 -11.51 -15.94
C GLU A 108 -16.72 -10.12 -15.38
N LEU A 109 -15.77 -9.31 -14.92
CA LEU A 109 -16.06 -8.00 -14.31
C LEU A 109 -16.80 -7.08 -15.28
N LYS A 110 -16.38 -7.00 -16.54
CA LYS A 110 -17.03 -6.15 -17.54
C LYS A 110 -18.50 -6.50 -17.67
N LYS A 111 -18.81 -7.78 -17.79
CA LYS A 111 -20.18 -8.30 -17.89
C LYS A 111 -20.97 -8.04 -16.61
N TYR A 112 -20.34 -8.16 -15.44
CA TYR A 112 -20.97 -7.86 -14.17
C TYR A 112 -21.39 -6.38 -14.04
N LEU A 113 -20.59 -5.47 -14.63
CA LEU A 113 -20.85 -4.03 -14.64
C LEU A 113 -21.82 -3.58 -15.74
N GLU A 114 -22.15 -4.43 -16.72
CA GLU A 114 -23.12 -4.11 -17.77
C GLU A 114 -24.48 -3.73 -17.18
N ASN A 115 -25.03 -2.63 -17.68
CA ASN A 115 -26.32 -2.08 -17.24
C ASN A 115 -26.40 -1.63 -15.77
N ARG A 116 -25.26 -1.62 -15.06
CA ARG A 116 -25.20 -1.10 -13.68
C ARG A 116 -25.15 0.43 -13.71
N LYS A 117 -25.86 1.02 -12.76
CA LYS A 117 -25.88 2.48 -12.54
C LYS A 117 -25.09 2.82 -11.28
N ASN A 118 -24.68 4.07 -11.17
CA ASN A 118 -24.01 4.59 -9.98
C ASN A 118 -22.79 3.75 -9.57
N ILE A 119 -21.90 3.44 -10.55
CA ILE A 119 -20.62 2.79 -10.30
C ILE A 119 -19.67 3.83 -9.72
N ARG A 120 -19.26 3.63 -8.46
CA ARG A 120 -18.37 4.55 -7.75
C ARG A 120 -16.97 3.98 -7.67
N PHE A 121 -15.98 4.80 -8.01
CA PHE A 121 -14.56 4.46 -7.90
C PHE A 121 -13.73 5.69 -7.53
N THR A 122 -12.52 5.46 -7.03
CA THR A 122 -11.57 6.51 -6.65
C THR A 122 -10.54 6.75 -7.75
N ASN A 123 -9.79 7.85 -7.62
CA ASN A 123 -8.64 8.09 -8.48
C ASN A 123 -7.63 6.93 -8.38
N GLN A 124 -6.92 6.69 -9.49
CA GLN A 124 -5.89 5.68 -9.61
C GLN A 124 -4.53 6.36 -9.90
N TYR A 125 -3.47 5.88 -9.26
CA TYR A 125 -2.12 6.38 -9.49
C TYR A 125 -1.30 5.48 -10.43
N LYS A 126 -1.76 4.23 -10.65
CA LYS A 126 -1.16 3.31 -11.63
C LYS A 126 -1.85 3.46 -12.98
N THR A 127 -1.06 3.69 -14.03
CA THR A 127 -1.56 3.84 -15.40
C THR A 127 -2.34 2.61 -15.85
N ASP A 128 -1.87 1.41 -15.50
CA ASP A 128 -2.53 0.15 -15.88
C ASP A 128 -3.95 0.06 -15.31
N ASN A 129 -4.15 0.48 -14.06
CA ASN A 129 -5.48 0.55 -13.45
C ASN A 129 -6.37 1.58 -14.16
N ILE A 130 -5.83 2.74 -14.53
CA ILE A 130 -6.55 3.76 -15.30
C ILE A 130 -7.00 3.19 -16.64
N MET A 131 -6.09 2.58 -17.37
CA MET A 131 -6.37 2.00 -18.69
C MET A 131 -7.41 0.87 -18.59
N TYR A 132 -7.24 -0.02 -17.62
CA TYR A 132 -8.18 -1.12 -17.40
C TYR A 132 -9.59 -0.62 -17.07
N LEU A 133 -9.73 0.24 -16.05
CA LEU A 133 -11.03 0.81 -15.67
C LEU A 133 -11.66 1.61 -16.82
N SER A 134 -10.85 2.38 -17.55
CA SER A 134 -11.33 3.14 -18.70
C SER A 134 -11.92 2.22 -19.77
N SER A 135 -11.29 1.07 -20.02
CA SER A 135 -11.75 0.09 -21.01
C SER A 135 -13.06 -0.59 -20.63
N ILE A 136 -13.24 -0.94 -19.35
CA ILE A 136 -14.44 -1.66 -18.89
C ILE A 136 -15.62 -0.72 -18.62
N LEU A 137 -15.35 0.54 -18.23
CA LEU A 137 -16.37 1.55 -17.96
C LEU A 137 -16.67 2.45 -19.17
N ASN A 138 -15.97 2.24 -20.29
CA ASN A 138 -16.08 3.04 -21.50
C ASN A 138 -15.83 4.55 -21.24
N ILE A 139 -14.78 4.86 -20.48
CA ILE A 139 -14.34 6.20 -20.13
C ILE A 139 -13.08 6.54 -20.95
N ASN A 140 -12.96 7.80 -21.39
CA ASN A 140 -11.71 8.27 -21.98
C ASN A 140 -10.62 8.32 -20.90
N PRO A 141 -9.50 7.59 -21.04
CA PRO A 141 -8.45 7.55 -20.01
C PRO A 141 -7.81 8.93 -19.76
N PHE A 142 -7.77 9.84 -20.74
CA PHE A 142 -7.29 11.21 -20.56
C PHE A 142 -8.26 12.12 -19.78
N GLU A 143 -9.46 11.65 -19.51
CA GLU A 143 -10.49 12.33 -18.71
C GLU A 143 -10.90 11.51 -17.49
N PHE A 144 -10.10 10.53 -17.11
CA PHE A 144 -10.40 9.61 -16.01
C PHE A 144 -10.74 10.35 -14.72
N ASP A 145 -9.94 11.36 -14.37
CA ASP A 145 -10.11 12.17 -13.15
C ASP A 145 -11.46 12.89 -13.06
N LYS A 146 -12.10 13.16 -14.20
CA LYS A 146 -13.44 13.80 -14.23
C LYS A 146 -14.56 12.85 -13.82
N ASN A 147 -14.30 11.54 -13.81
CA ASN A 147 -15.28 10.49 -13.56
C ASN A 147 -15.16 9.88 -12.16
N ILE A 148 -14.17 10.28 -11.36
CA ILE A 148 -14.02 9.79 -9.99
C ILE A 148 -15.19 10.21 -9.10
N SER A 149 -15.52 9.39 -8.13
CA SER A 149 -16.64 9.60 -7.23
C SER A 149 -16.22 10.36 -5.97
N PHE A 150 -16.36 11.67 -5.96
CA PHE A 150 -15.98 12.51 -4.82
C PHE A 150 -16.73 12.17 -3.52
N ASP A 151 -17.96 11.70 -3.61
CA ASP A 151 -18.73 11.19 -2.48
C ASP A 151 -18.05 9.96 -1.84
N LEU A 152 -17.58 9.03 -2.66
CA LEU A 152 -16.81 7.87 -2.21
C LEU A 152 -15.48 8.31 -1.57
N VAL A 153 -14.74 9.21 -2.21
CA VAL A 153 -13.48 9.73 -1.66
C VAL A 153 -13.70 10.35 -0.29
N LYS A 154 -14.74 11.19 -0.14
CA LYS A 154 -15.09 11.81 1.15
C LYS A 154 -15.47 10.79 2.22
N ALA A 155 -16.25 9.75 1.85
CA ALA A 155 -16.63 8.68 2.78
C ALA A 155 -15.41 7.90 3.29
N ILE A 156 -14.49 7.54 2.38
CA ILE A 156 -13.23 6.86 2.72
C ILE A 156 -12.36 7.73 3.63
N ILE A 157 -12.16 9.00 3.28
CA ILE A 157 -11.38 9.95 4.10
C ILE A 157 -11.99 10.07 5.49
N LYS A 158 -13.31 10.28 5.59
CA LYS A 158 -14.00 10.42 6.87
C LYS A 158 -13.80 9.18 7.75
N GLN A 159 -13.84 8.00 7.17
CA GLN A 159 -13.66 6.75 7.90
C GLN A 159 -12.21 6.54 8.34
N ARG A 160 -11.23 6.82 7.46
CA ARG A 160 -9.80 6.59 7.74
C ARG A 160 -9.16 7.68 8.59
N ASN A 161 -9.74 8.87 8.67
CA ASN A 161 -9.19 9.96 9.49
C ASN A 161 -9.18 9.64 10.99
N ILE A 162 -10.15 8.86 11.47
CA ILE A 162 -10.20 8.44 12.88
C ILE A 162 -9.75 7.00 12.97
N LYS A 163 -8.57 6.78 13.56
CA LYS A 163 -7.98 5.45 13.72
C LYS A 163 -8.66 4.70 14.85
N ASP A 164 -9.02 3.46 14.60
CA ASP A 164 -9.48 2.55 15.65
C ASP A 164 -8.29 1.99 16.46
N LYS A 165 -8.60 1.24 17.51
CA LYS A 165 -7.59 0.68 18.41
C LYS A 165 -6.60 -0.23 17.67
N ILE A 166 -7.10 -1.05 16.72
CA ILE A 166 -6.28 -2.00 15.97
C ILE A 166 -5.35 -1.25 15.02
N GLU A 167 -5.84 -0.18 14.36
CA GLU A 167 -5.00 0.68 13.53
C GLU A 167 -3.89 1.37 14.34
N ILE A 168 -4.20 1.82 15.55
CA ILE A 168 -3.21 2.41 16.45
C ILE A 168 -2.13 1.38 16.82
N GLU A 169 -2.52 0.15 17.18
CA GLU A 169 -1.59 -0.93 17.51
C GLU A 169 -0.66 -1.26 16.32
N GLU A 170 -1.18 -1.28 15.09
CA GLU A 170 -0.37 -1.52 13.89
C GLU A 170 0.57 -0.34 13.56
N ILE A 171 0.10 0.90 13.73
CA ILE A 171 0.94 2.09 13.58
C ILE A 171 2.07 2.08 14.62
N GLU A 172 1.78 1.71 15.88
CA GLU A 172 2.79 1.61 16.93
C GLU A 172 3.86 0.55 16.62
N LYS A 173 3.48 -0.60 16.03
CA LYS A 173 4.46 -1.59 15.54
C LYS A 173 5.40 -0.97 14.50
N ALA A 174 4.85 -0.29 13.50
CA ALA A 174 5.64 0.37 12.47
C ALA A 174 6.54 1.49 13.05
N VAL A 175 6.03 2.29 14.00
CA VAL A 175 6.80 3.33 14.71
C VAL A 175 7.96 2.72 15.51
N ASN A 176 7.76 1.58 16.16
CA ASN A 176 8.81 0.91 16.90
C ASN A 176 9.94 0.42 15.96
N ILE A 177 9.59 -0.06 14.76
CA ILE A 177 10.60 -0.43 13.75
C ILE A 177 11.32 0.82 13.26
N THR A 178 10.61 1.91 12.97
CA THR A 178 11.20 3.20 12.57
C THR A 178 12.16 3.74 13.63
N LYS A 179 11.82 3.59 14.91
CA LYS A 179 12.73 3.92 16.02
C LYS A 179 14.06 3.15 15.89
N GLU A 180 14.04 1.86 15.60
CA GLU A 180 15.26 1.10 15.41
C GLU A 180 16.07 1.56 14.19
N MET A 181 15.40 2.05 13.13
CA MET A 181 16.08 2.67 11.98
C MET A 181 16.87 3.91 12.43
N HIS A 182 16.25 4.83 13.16
CA HIS A 182 16.92 6.02 13.68
C HIS A 182 18.04 5.69 14.67
N LEU A 183 17.81 4.76 15.59
CA LEU A 183 18.83 4.32 16.54
C LEU A 183 20.02 3.65 15.84
N SER A 184 19.78 2.95 14.72
CA SER A 184 20.84 2.37 13.90
C SER A 184 21.72 3.46 13.30
N ALA A 185 21.13 4.51 12.73
CA ALA A 185 21.89 5.63 12.19
C ALA A 185 22.76 6.30 13.29
N MET A 186 22.15 6.60 14.44
CA MET A 186 22.84 7.24 15.56
C MET A 186 24.04 6.45 16.09
N ARG A 187 23.93 5.11 16.10
CA ARG A 187 24.98 4.22 16.62
C ARG A 187 26.11 3.97 15.62
N ASN A 188 25.79 3.98 14.33
CA ASN A 188 26.72 3.53 13.28
C ASN A 188 27.37 4.68 12.51
N VAL A 189 26.84 5.90 12.57
CA VAL A 189 27.40 7.05 11.86
C VAL A 189 28.83 7.32 12.30
N LYS A 190 29.75 7.44 11.32
CA LYS A 190 31.18 7.71 11.56
C LYS A 190 31.73 8.59 10.45
N ALA A 191 32.71 9.44 10.82
CA ALA A 191 33.51 10.15 9.83
C ALA A 191 34.24 9.16 8.91
N GLY A 192 34.30 9.46 7.63
CA GLY A 192 34.89 8.60 6.60
C GLY A 192 33.89 7.67 5.90
N MET A 193 32.71 7.42 6.46
CA MET A 193 31.66 6.65 5.80
C MET A 193 31.08 7.42 4.61
N LYS A 194 30.63 6.70 3.60
CA LYS A 194 29.72 7.24 2.59
C LYS A 194 28.26 7.14 3.07
N GLU A 195 27.45 8.07 2.63
CA GLU A 195 26.02 8.13 3.02
C GLU A 195 25.31 6.80 2.74
N TYR A 196 25.56 6.11 1.60
CA TYR A 196 24.93 4.84 1.26
C TYR A 196 25.27 3.71 2.23
N GLU A 197 26.44 3.72 2.89
CA GLU A 197 26.79 2.72 3.90
C GLU A 197 25.89 2.88 5.14
N LEU A 198 25.61 4.13 5.52
CA LEU A 198 24.70 4.42 6.62
C LEU A 198 23.23 4.12 6.24
N VAL A 199 22.83 4.41 4.99
CA VAL A 199 21.50 4.01 4.47
C VAL A 199 21.30 2.51 4.56
N ALA A 200 22.30 1.71 4.16
CA ALA A 200 22.24 0.26 4.25
C ALA A 200 22.02 -0.23 5.69
N ASP A 201 22.68 0.37 6.68
CA ASP A 201 22.48 0.06 8.09
C ASP A 201 21.07 0.41 8.59
N VAL A 202 20.50 1.50 8.09
CA VAL A 202 19.13 1.95 8.41
C VAL A 202 18.10 1.00 7.79
N GLU A 203 18.21 0.70 6.50
CA GLU A 203 17.27 -0.13 5.76
C GLU A 203 17.32 -1.61 6.13
N LYS A 204 18.41 -2.07 6.74
CA LYS A 204 18.50 -3.40 7.34
C LYS A 204 17.50 -3.59 8.49
N GLN A 205 17.12 -2.53 9.22
CA GLN A 205 16.29 -2.68 10.41
C GLN A 205 14.88 -3.21 10.10
N PRO A 206 14.09 -2.63 9.18
CA PRO A 206 12.77 -3.16 8.87
C PRO A 206 12.82 -4.61 8.37
N ARG A 207 13.87 -5.00 7.63
CA ARG A 207 14.05 -6.38 7.16
C ARG A 207 14.15 -7.41 8.28
N LYS A 208 14.64 -7.06 9.45
CA LYS A 208 14.69 -7.94 10.62
C LYS A 208 13.31 -8.31 11.16
N TYR A 209 12.30 -7.52 10.82
CA TYR A 209 10.91 -7.69 11.25
C TYR A 209 10.00 -8.15 10.10
N ASN A 210 10.57 -8.63 8.99
CA ASN A 210 9.85 -8.92 7.75
C ASN A 210 9.02 -7.72 7.23
N ALA A 211 9.40 -6.51 7.63
CA ALA A 211 8.83 -5.25 7.21
C ALA A 211 9.62 -4.63 6.06
N TYR A 212 9.09 -3.57 5.47
CA TYR A 212 9.73 -2.81 4.42
C TYR A 212 9.93 -1.34 4.85
N TYR A 213 10.63 -0.53 4.06
CA TYR A 213 10.60 0.92 4.25
C TYR A 213 9.33 1.50 3.59
N SER A 214 8.71 2.48 4.22
CA SER A 214 7.48 3.11 3.76
C SER A 214 7.68 4.01 2.54
N PHE A 215 8.88 4.53 2.38
CA PHE A 215 9.35 5.31 1.24
C PHE A 215 10.87 5.21 1.14
N GLN A 216 11.43 5.62 0.02
CA GLN A 216 12.87 5.60 -0.20
C GLN A 216 13.58 6.47 0.86
N THR A 217 14.52 5.89 1.60
CA THR A 217 15.25 6.57 2.68
C THR A 217 15.94 7.83 2.18
N ILE A 218 15.71 8.94 2.83
CA ILE A 218 16.40 10.19 2.59
C ILE A 218 17.47 10.35 3.67
N LEU A 219 18.72 10.39 3.26
CA LEU A 219 19.85 10.59 4.16
C LEU A 219 20.91 11.45 3.47
N SER A 220 21.23 12.61 4.05
CA SER A 220 22.25 13.46 3.46
C SER A 220 22.83 14.46 4.47
N LYS A 221 24.14 14.76 4.33
CA LYS A 221 24.75 15.92 4.96
C LYS A 221 24.31 17.25 4.34
N ASN A 222 23.75 17.21 3.12
CA ASN A 222 23.20 18.35 2.42
C ASN A 222 21.68 18.48 2.69
N GLY A 223 21.28 18.59 3.95
CA GLY A 223 19.90 18.60 4.40
C GLY A 223 19.00 19.70 3.81
N GLN A 224 19.56 20.68 3.12
CA GLN A 224 18.80 21.67 2.37
C GLN A 224 18.14 21.08 1.10
N ILE A 225 18.58 19.91 0.64
CA ILE A 225 17.97 19.16 -0.47
C ILE A 225 17.00 18.14 0.15
N LEU A 226 15.71 18.51 0.23
CA LEU A 226 14.71 17.77 1.02
C LEU A 226 14.47 16.32 0.53
N HIS A 227 14.53 16.06 -0.78
CA HIS A 227 14.33 14.74 -1.35
C HIS A 227 15.62 14.28 -2.06
N ASN A 228 16.73 14.30 -1.33
CA ASN A 228 18.01 13.84 -1.86
C ASN A 228 18.08 12.30 -1.83
N HIS A 229 18.08 11.70 -3.01
CA HIS A 229 18.25 10.25 -3.21
C HIS A 229 19.67 9.87 -3.64
N SER A 230 20.59 10.84 -3.70
CA SER A 230 22.01 10.58 -3.94
C SER A 230 22.74 10.44 -2.61
N HIS A 231 23.32 9.28 -2.36
CA HIS A 231 24.01 8.95 -1.11
C HIS A 231 25.52 8.80 -1.32
N LEU A 232 26.12 9.65 -2.16
CA LEU A 232 27.53 9.52 -2.57
C LEU A 232 28.50 10.35 -1.72
N ASN A 233 28.01 11.25 -0.87
CA ASN A 233 28.89 12.08 -0.05
C ASN A 233 29.64 11.26 0.99
N ILE A 234 30.87 11.71 1.28
CA ILE A 234 31.66 11.21 2.43
C ILE A 234 31.33 12.08 3.62
N LEU A 235 30.94 11.46 4.71
CA LEU A 235 30.69 12.11 6.00
C LEU A 235 32.02 12.51 6.65
N LYS A 236 32.07 13.70 7.23
CA LYS A 236 33.24 14.22 7.92
C LYS A 236 32.90 14.54 9.38
N ASP A 237 33.92 14.63 10.20
CA ASP A 237 33.75 15.10 11.57
C ASP A 237 33.15 16.51 11.57
N GLY A 238 32.11 16.72 12.40
CA GLY A 238 31.35 17.98 12.44
C GLY A 238 30.23 18.12 11.40
N ASP A 239 30.07 17.18 10.44
CA ASP A 239 28.92 17.20 9.52
C ASP A 239 27.61 16.96 10.28
N LEU A 240 26.56 17.69 9.90
CA LEU A 240 25.18 17.37 10.29
C LEU A 240 24.55 16.46 9.24
N VAL A 241 23.94 15.37 9.68
CA VAL A 241 23.26 14.42 8.79
C VAL A 241 21.76 14.50 9.03
N LEU A 242 21.01 14.83 7.98
CA LEU A 242 19.57 14.72 7.95
C LEU A 242 19.19 13.28 7.58
N LEU A 243 18.31 12.69 8.37
CA LEU A 243 17.72 11.38 8.08
C LEU A 243 16.20 11.47 8.14
N ASP A 244 15.55 11.03 7.07
CA ASP A 244 14.10 10.88 6.97
C ASP A 244 13.82 9.45 6.48
N CYS A 245 13.23 8.64 7.33
CA CYS A 245 12.96 7.23 7.07
C CYS A 245 11.75 6.74 7.86
N GLY A 246 11.09 5.74 7.36
CA GLY A 246 9.97 5.10 8.04
C GLY A 246 9.84 3.64 7.64
N ALA A 247 9.26 2.83 8.52
CA ALA A 247 8.94 1.45 8.26
C ALA A 247 7.49 1.28 7.80
N LEU A 248 7.26 0.34 6.90
CA LEU A 248 5.95 -0.16 6.50
C LEU A 248 5.78 -1.54 7.14
N SER A 249 4.77 -1.69 8.02
CA SER A 249 4.45 -2.97 8.62
C SER A 249 3.89 -3.95 7.57
N ASP A 250 3.87 -5.23 7.90
CA ASP A 250 3.27 -6.29 7.08
C ASP A 250 1.76 -6.06 6.84
N GLU A 251 1.08 -5.38 7.76
CA GLU A 251 -0.32 -4.97 7.59
C GLU A 251 -0.51 -3.64 6.82
N GLY A 252 0.57 -3.05 6.30
CA GLY A 252 0.52 -1.86 5.45
C GLY A 252 0.36 -0.54 6.19
N TYR A 253 0.68 -0.49 7.49
CA TYR A 253 0.71 0.75 8.26
C TYR A 253 2.13 1.31 8.32
N CYS A 254 2.24 2.64 8.17
CA CYS A 254 3.52 3.33 8.14
C CYS A 254 3.88 3.90 9.51
N GLY A 255 5.15 3.79 9.89
CA GLY A 255 5.70 4.37 11.11
C GLY A 255 6.17 5.82 10.97
N ASP A 256 5.93 6.45 9.83
CA ASP A 256 6.25 7.85 9.57
C ASP A 256 5.05 8.56 8.96
N VAL A 257 4.37 9.33 9.77
CA VAL A 257 3.20 10.13 9.34
C VAL A 257 3.42 11.63 9.54
N TYR A 258 4.18 12.04 10.58
CA TYR A 258 4.56 13.41 10.84
C TYR A 258 5.97 13.45 11.40
N LYS A 259 6.86 14.05 10.66
CA LYS A 259 8.31 14.03 10.82
C LYS A 259 8.78 14.77 12.07
N ARG A 260 9.60 14.10 12.88
CA ARG A 260 10.65 14.77 13.63
C ARG A 260 11.97 14.47 12.95
N GLN A 261 12.60 15.49 12.42
CA GLN A 261 13.96 15.39 11.89
C GLN A 261 14.91 15.23 13.08
N LEU A 262 15.64 14.13 13.09
CA LEU A 262 16.77 13.96 14.00
C LEU A 262 18.02 14.50 13.32
N LEU A 263 18.51 15.63 13.81
CA LEU A 263 19.85 16.10 13.51
C LEU A 263 20.82 15.29 14.36
N CYS A 264 21.53 14.36 13.76
CA CYS A 264 22.66 13.69 14.40
C CYS A 264 23.91 14.50 14.10
N SER A 265 24.56 15.08 15.14
CA SER A 265 25.94 15.54 15.05
C SER A 265 26.85 14.33 15.19
N ILE A 266 27.84 14.21 14.32
CA ILE A 266 28.93 13.25 14.47
C ILE A 266 29.88 13.86 15.50
N GLU A 267 29.79 13.41 16.75
CA GLU A 267 30.75 13.75 17.79
C GLU A 267 31.95 12.78 17.77
N ARG A 268 33.11 13.31 18.18
CA ARG A 268 34.41 12.59 18.21
C ARG A 268 34.38 11.36 19.13
#